data_0b188815bd25e7c861453cace09446e7
#
_entry.id   0b188815bd25e7c861453cace09446e7
#
_cell.length_a   1.000
_cell.length_b   1.000
_cell.length_c   1.000
_cell.angle_alpha   90.00
_cell.angle_beta   90.00
_cell.angle_gamma   90.00
#
_symmetry.space_group_name_H-M   'P 1'
#
loop_
_entity.id
_entity.type
_entity.pdbx_description
1 polymer ?
#
loop_
_entity_poly.entity_id
_entity_poly.type
_entity_poly.pdbx_seq_one_letter_code
_entity_poly.pdbx_strand_id
1 'polypeptide(L)'
;MMADIWDFFENMDELVYVADMDTYDMVYMNRRAMAQYALTSPEQYQNRKCYELLQSCSSPCAMCTNSKLCPGEFFEWSRYNPIVKRAYILKDTMIIWDGRRLRIEITIDMNVHQREKLTIEDQTDTEALINEGLRFALAAETPIRSIDILLQYMGQSFSGERAYIFERNSQNSFDNTFEWCSDQVLPQKNILINIPEQDLNSWVQAFNRNENVLITDIEAIRTADPDVYSLLKPQNIHSLVVSPIMDGRRLIGFYGIDNPPLELMSHISFTLQLFGHFISSILKRRDLVERLENLSFYDQLTGAKNRHAMNEFLSVLPIKTSLGILYADVMGLKQINDTQGHQAGDQTLIRCCRCLMEHFPKNTVFRVGGDEFLILCENWSQMEFEHAVNCLKMI
;
A
#
# COMPACT_ATOMS: atom_id res chain seq x y z
N MET A 1 -1.94 13.24 14.28
CA MET A 1 -2.86 13.63 13.20
C MET A 1 -3.24 12.33 12.51
N MET A 2 -4.48 11.88 12.61
CA MET A 2 -4.96 10.74 11.82
C MET A 2 -4.81 11.16 10.36
N ALA A 3 -4.06 10.36 9.57
CA ALA A 3 -4.10 10.48 8.13
C ALA A 3 -5.57 10.33 7.74
N ASP A 4 -6.10 11.32 7.02
CA ASP A 4 -7.51 11.34 6.67
C ASP A 4 -7.75 10.14 5.75
N ILE A 5 -8.73 9.29 6.05
CA ILE A 5 -9.07 8.13 5.21
C ILE A 5 -9.32 8.57 3.76
N TRP A 6 -9.64 9.83 3.57
CA TRP A 6 -9.95 10.45 2.29
C TRP A 6 -8.70 10.76 1.45
N ASP A 7 -7.49 10.80 2.04
CA ASP A 7 -6.23 10.97 1.30
C ASP A 7 -6.05 9.90 0.20
N PHE A 8 -6.71 8.74 0.39
CA PHE A 8 -6.81 7.70 -0.62
C PHE A 8 -7.35 8.19 -1.96
N PHE A 9 -8.38 9.04 -1.92
CA PHE A 9 -9.07 9.51 -3.13
C PHE A 9 -8.48 10.80 -3.71
N GLU A 10 -7.57 11.48 -2.99
CA GLU A 10 -7.15 12.84 -3.32
C GLU A 10 -6.46 12.95 -4.68
N ASN A 11 -5.70 11.92 -5.07
CA ASN A 11 -4.94 11.89 -6.31
C ASN A 11 -5.55 11.03 -7.41
N MET A 12 -6.78 10.57 -7.24
CA MET A 12 -7.52 9.86 -8.29
C MET A 12 -7.88 10.82 -9.44
N ASP A 13 -7.80 10.32 -10.67
CA ASP A 13 -8.24 11.07 -11.86
C ASP A 13 -9.76 11.08 -12.03
N GLU A 14 -10.46 10.16 -11.38
CA GLU A 14 -11.90 10.13 -11.27
C GLU A 14 -12.41 11.21 -10.32
N LEU A 15 -13.63 11.65 -10.54
CA LEU A 15 -14.30 12.54 -9.59
C LEU A 15 -14.79 11.70 -8.41
N VAL A 16 -14.31 11.99 -7.22
CA VAL A 16 -14.74 11.29 -6.01
C VAL A 16 -15.34 12.27 -5.01
N TYR A 17 -16.51 11.94 -4.51
CA TYR A 17 -17.08 12.64 -3.37
C TYR A 17 -17.76 11.70 -2.39
N VAL A 18 -17.85 12.17 -1.15
CA VAL A 18 -18.48 11.47 -0.05
C VAL A 18 -19.58 12.35 0.54
N ALA A 19 -20.75 11.78 0.73
CA ALA A 19 -21.89 12.46 1.35
C ALA A 19 -22.51 11.59 2.45
N ASP A 20 -22.97 12.23 3.51
CA ASP A 20 -23.75 11.60 4.55
C ASP A 20 -25.12 11.18 4.00
N MET A 21 -25.50 9.92 4.17
CA MET A 21 -26.72 9.37 3.58
C MET A 21 -27.99 9.83 4.29
N ASP A 22 -27.89 10.22 5.55
CA ASP A 22 -29.04 10.63 6.36
C ASP A 22 -29.28 12.14 6.28
N THR A 23 -28.20 12.91 6.30
CA THR A 23 -28.28 14.38 6.26
C THR A 23 -28.05 14.97 4.88
N TYR A 24 -27.49 14.21 3.94
CA TYR A 24 -27.05 14.64 2.61
C TYR A 24 -25.91 15.66 2.60
N ASP A 25 -25.27 15.91 3.74
CA ASP A 25 -24.14 16.83 3.84
C ASP A 25 -22.92 16.28 3.12
N MET A 26 -22.24 17.17 2.39
CA MET A 26 -20.97 16.84 1.76
C MET A 26 -19.90 16.68 2.85
N VAL A 27 -19.24 15.52 2.85
CA VAL A 27 -18.18 15.16 3.79
C VAL A 27 -16.80 15.37 3.17
N TYR A 28 -16.64 14.95 1.90
CA TYR A 28 -15.37 15.02 1.19
C TYR A 28 -15.59 15.17 -0.32
N MET A 29 -14.66 15.87 -0.97
CA MET A 29 -14.48 15.90 -2.43
C MET A 29 -12.99 15.87 -2.74
N ASN A 30 -12.55 15.01 -3.67
CA ASN A 30 -11.17 15.04 -4.11
C ASN A 30 -10.87 16.26 -4.99
N ARG A 31 -9.58 16.55 -5.19
CA ARG A 31 -9.13 17.70 -6.00
C ARG A 31 -9.78 17.74 -7.38
N ARG A 32 -9.94 16.57 -8.02
CA ARG A 32 -10.54 16.47 -9.36
C ARG A 32 -12.01 16.86 -9.35
N ALA A 33 -12.76 16.39 -8.36
CA ALA A 33 -14.18 16.77 -8.20
C ALA A 33 -14.32 18.25 -7.85
N MET A 34 -13.52 18.81 -6.95
CA MET A 34 -13.52 20.24 -6.64
C MET A 34 -13.28 21.08 -7.90
N ALA A 35 -12.25 20.75 -8.68
CA ALA A 35 -11.94 21.46 -9.92
C ALA A 35 -13.09 21.41 -10.93
N GLN A 36 -13.81 20.28 -11.04
CA GLN A 36 -14.94 20.10 -11.95
C GLN A 36 -16.13 21.02 -11.60
N TYR A 37 -16.33 21.28 -10.30
CA TYR A 37 -17.39 22.16 -9.81
C TYR A 37 -16.89 23.58 -9.46
N ALA A 38 -15.70 23.96 -9.96
CA ALA A 38 -15.07 25.28 -9.77
C ALA A 38 -14.89 25.66 -8.29
N LEU A 39 -14.62 24.67 -7.43
CA LEU A 39 -14.34 24.85 -6.03
C LEU A 39 -12.81 24.89 -5.83
N THR A 40 -12.34 25.75 -4.93
CA THR A 40 -10.90 25.98 -4.67
C THR A 40 -10.46 25.55 -3.28
N SER A 41 -11.42 25.31 -2.37
CA SER A 41 -11.11 24.87 -1.01
C SER A 41 -12.23 24.02 -0.42
N PRO A 42 -11.95 23.15 0.58
CA PRO A 42 -12.94 22.31 1.25
C PRO A 42 -14.08 23.08 1.92
N GLU A 43 -13.84 24.28 2.41
CA GLU A 43 -14.85 25.11 3.09
C GLU A 43 -16.03 25.47 2.16
N GLN A 44 -15.81 25.40 0.85
CA GLN A 44 -16.84 25.72 -0.14
C GLN A 44 -17.88 24.60 -0.35
N TYR A 45 -17.57 23.37 0.02
CA TYR A 45 -18.53 22.25 -0.03
C TYR A 45 -18.95 21.75 1.35
N GLN A 46 -18.15 21.96 2.40
CA GLN A 46 -18.52 21.55 3.75
C GLN A 46 -19.83 22.16 4.21
N ASN A 47 -20.67 21.37 4.85
CA ASN A 47 -22.03 21.74 5.28
C ASN A 47 -23.01 22.13 4.17
N ARG A 48 -22.69 21.85 2.91
CA ARG A 48 -23.65 21.97 1.80
C ARG A 48 -24.23 20.60 1.46
N LYS A 49 -25.47 20.60 0.99
CA LYS A 49 -26.15 19.38 0.58
C LYS A 49 -25.63 18.90 -0.80
N CYS A 50 -25.42 17.59 -0.94
CA CYS A 50 -24.95 17.02 -2.20
C CYS A 50 -25.90 17.35 -3.38
N TYR A 51 -27.19 17.34 -3.17
CA TYR A 51 -28.18 17.65 -4.21
C TYR A 51 -28.18 19.14 -4.59
N GLU A 52 -27.83 20.06 -3.69
CA GLU A 52 -27.67 21.48 -4.00
C GLU A 52 -26.39 21.72 -4.81
N LEU A 53 -25.27 21.17 -4.34
CA LEU A 53 -23.96 21.42 -4.91
C LEU A 53 -23.79 20.73 -6.27
N LEU A 54 -24.18 19.45 -6.37
CA LEU A 54 -23.89 18.62 -7.54
C LEU A 54 -25.01 18.60 -8.56
N GLN A 55 -26.24 18.99 -8.19
CA GLN A 55 -27.41 18.85 -9.04
C GLN A 55 -28.24 20.14 -9.13
N SER A 56 -27.89 21.18 -8.39
CA SER A 56 -28.68 22.43 -8.27
C SER A 56 -30.15 22.20 -7.92
N CYS A 57 -30.43 21.20 -7.09
CA CYS A 57 -31.74 20.87 -6.59
C CYS A 57 -31.97 21.47 -5.20
N SER A 58 -33.21 21.85 -4.88
CA SER A 58 -33.61 22.35 -3.55
C SER A 58 -34.01 21.24 -2.56
N SER A 59 -34.07 19.98 -3.03
CA SER A 59 -34.44 18.81 -2.26
C SER A 59 -33.66 17.59 -2.77
N PRO A 60 -33.60 16.46 -2.02
CA PRO A 60 -32.95 15.22 -2.47
C PRO A 60 -33.41 14.83 -3.87
N CYS A 61 -32.46 14.54 -4.75
CA CYS A 61 -32.72 14.25 -6.15
C CYS A 61 -33.54 12.96 -6.31
N ALA A 62 -34.49 12.96 -7.24
CA ALA A 62 -35.36 11.80 -7.47
C ALA A 62 -34.64 10.52 -7.87
N MET A 63 -33.37 10.63 -8.37
CA MET A 63 -32.50 9.50 -8.74
C MET A 63 -31.52 9.12 -7.63
N CYS A 64 -31.69 9.63 -6.39
CA CYS A 64 -30.78 9.35 -5.29
C CYS A 64 -30.63 7.84 -5.06
N THR A 65 -29.40 7.37 -5.00
CA THR A 65 -29.08 5.95 -4.85
C THR A 65 -29.05 5.47 -3.40
N ASN A 66 -29.16 6.37 -2.41
CA ASN A 66 -29.06 6.05 -0.99
C ASN A 66 -29.94 4.85 -0.55
N SER A 67 -31.15 4.71 -1.13
CA SER A 67 -32.05 3.60 -0.79
C SER A 67 -31.68 2.25 -1.43
N LYS A 68 -30.71 2.24 -2.34
CA LYS A 68 -30.29 1.06 -3.11
C LYS A 68 -28.95 0.50 -2.63
N LEU A 69 -28.23 1.24 -1.78
CA LEU A 69 -26.87 0.89 -1.37
C LEU A 69 -26.86 -0.06 -0.19
N CYS A 70 -26.00 -1.08 -0.30
CA CYS A 70 -25.67 -2.00 0.79
C CYS A 70 -24.19 -1.84 1.14
N PRO A 71 -23.79 -2.10 2.41
CA PRO A 71 -22.38 -2.05 2.81
C PRO A 71 -21.53 -3.03 2.02
N GLY A 72 -20.41 -2.54 1.43
CA GLY A 72 -19.47 -3.38 0.71
C GLY A 72 -19.87 -3.77 -0.70
N GLU A 73 -21.01 -3.28 -1.21
CA GLU A 73 -21.46 -3.48 -2.59
C GLU A 73 -21.40 -2.16 -3.36
N PHE A 74 -21.02 -2.25 -4.65
CA PHE A 74 -21.07 -1.13 -5.55
C PHE A 74 -22.35 -1.18 -6.39
N PHE A 75 -23.07 -0.06 -6.42
CA PHE A 75 -24.19 0.17 -7.33
C PHE A 75 -23.73 1.03 -8.49
N GLU A 76 -23.75 0.45 -9.69
CA GLU A 76 -23.34 1.15 -10.90
C GLU A 76 -24.54 1.66 -11.69
N TRP A 77 -24.42 2.87 -12.21
CA TRP A 77 -25.42 3.50 -13.05
C TRP A 77 -24.78 4.57 -13.94
N SER A 78 -25.47 4.99 -14.99
CA SER A 78 -24.98 6.01 -15.90
C SER A 78 -25.93 7.21 -15.94
N ARG A 79 -25.37 8.39 -16.14
CA ARG A 79 -26.15 9.63 -16.20
C ARG A 79 -25.48 10.74 -16.98
N TYR A 80 -26.32 11.55 -17.66
CA TYR A 80 -25.91 12.87 -18.13
C TYR A 80 -26.08 13.91 -17.02
N ASN A 81 -25.02 14.64 -16.68
CA ASN A 81 -25.07 15.74 -15.71
C ASN A 81 -25.24 17.07 -16.46
N PRO A 82 -26.40 17.78 -16.31
CA PRO A 82 -26.71 18.99 -17.07
C PRO A 82 -25.88 20.21 -16.64
N ILE A 83 -25.29 20.21 -15.42
CA ILE A 83 -24.47 21.33 -14.91
C ILE A 83 -23.15 21.35 -15.66
N VAL A 84 -22.46 20.20 -15.70
CA VAL A 84 -21.15 20.05 -16.34
C VAL A 84 -21.25 19.59 -17.80
N LYS A 85 -22.50 19.35 -18.30
CA LYS A 85 -22.81 18.96 -19.68
C LYS A 85 -22.05 17.73 -20.18
N ARG A 86 -21.94 16.71 -19.33
CA ARG A 86 -21.20 15.48 -19.61
C ARG A 86 -21.97 14.24 -19.18
N ALA A 87 -21.74 13.14 -19.88
CA ALA A 87 -22.23 11.83 -19.49
C ALA A 87 -21.19 11.09 -18.64
N TYR A 88 -21.64 10.47 -17.57
CA TYR A 88 -20.80 9.78 -16.60
C TYR A 88 -21.31 8.38 -16.31
N ILE A 89 -20.38 7.48 -16.01
CA ILE A 89 -20.62 6.24 -15.28
C ILE A 89 -20.34 6.54 -13.82
N LEU A 90 -21.28 6.18 -12.94
CA LEU A 90 -21.21 6.44 -11.52
C LEU A 90 -21.21 5.12 -10.76
N LYS A 91 -20.32 4.99 -9.80
CA LYS A 91 -20.20 3.84 -8.91
C LYS A 91 -20.37 4.30 -7.47
N ASP A 92 -21.51 3.93 -6.90
CA ASP A 92 -21.89 4.28 -5.54
C ASP A 92 -21.67 3.10 -4.61
N THR A 93 -21.13 3.35 -3.43
CA THR A 93 -21.08 2.37 -2.34
C THR A 93 -21.38 3.03 -1.00
N MET A 94 -21.78 2.21 -0.03
CA MET A 94 -22.00 2.67 1.34
C MET A 94 -20.93 2.13 2.27
N ILE A 95 -20.41 3.02 3.13
CA ILE A 95 -19.56 2.65 4.25
C ILE A 95 -20.17 3.17 5.57
N ILE A 96 -19.81 2.50 6.67
CA ILE A 96 -20.09 3.01 8.02
C ILE A 96 -18.78 3.58 8.55
N TRP A 97 -18.77 4.89 8.82
CA TRP A 97 -17.61 5.59 9.32
C TRP A 97 -17.99 6.52 10.48
N ASP A 98 -17.33 6.36 11.62
CA ASP A 98 -17.62 7.11 12.85
C ASP A 98 -19.12 7.09 13.23
N GLY A 99 -19.74 5.90 13.09
CA GLY A 99 -21.16 5.69 13.36
C GLY A 99 -22.14 6.31 12.36
N ARG A 100 -21.65 6.94 11.27
CA ARG A 100 -22.45 7.53 10.20
C ARG A 100 -22.46 6.65 8.97
N ARG A 101 -23.56 6.63 8.24
CA ARG A 101 -23.68 5.99 6.94
C ARG A 101 -23.25 6.99 5.86
N LEU A 102 -22.14 6.70 5.20
CA LEU A 102 -21.60 7.56 4.17
C LEU A 102 -21.69 6.89 2.80
N ARG A 103 -22.14 7.63 1.79
CA ARG A 103 -22.08 7.23 0.38
C ARG A 103 -20.80 7.76 -0.22
N ILE A 104 -20.01 6.87 -0.81
CA ILE A 104 -18.89 7.21 -1.69
C ILE A 104 -19.39 7.07 -3.12
N GLU A 105 -19.23 8.10 -3.93
CA GLU A 105 -19.51 8.07 -5.35
C GLU A 105 -18.24 8.34 -6.14
N ILE A 106 -17.89 7.40 -7.02
CA ILE A 106 -16.80 7.51 -7.98
C ILE A 106 -17.40 7.74 -9.35
N THR A 107 -17.01 8.83 -10.00
CA THR A 107 -17.61 9.27 -11.27
C THR A 107 -16.56 9.26 -12.37
N ILE A 108 -16.83 8.52 -13.44
CA ILE A 108 -15.98 8.33 -14.61
C ILE A 108 -16.59 9.06 -15.82
N ASP A 109 -15.80 9.95 -16.45
CA ASP A 109 -16.25 10.71 -17.64
C ASP A 109 -16.27 9.81 -18.88
N MET A 110 -17.45 9.60 -19.46
CA MET A 110 -17.61 8.77 -20.66
C MET A 110 -16.91 9.33 -21.91
N ASN A 111 -16.66 10.63 -21.99
CA ASN A 111 -16.01 11.23 -23.15
C ASN A 111 -14.49 11.02 -23.19
N VAL A 112 -13.88 10.73 -22.05
CA VAL A 112 -12.45 10.36 -21.98
C VAL A 112 -12.27 8.91 -22.44
N HIS A 113 -13.27 8.06 -22.21
CA HIS A 113 -13.26 6.63 -22.54
C HIS A 113 -13.53 6.34 -24.04
N GLN A 114 -14.17 7.24 -24.78
CA GLN A 114 -14.52 7.00 -26.19
C GLN A 114 -13.37 7.14 -27.19
N ARG A 115 -12.16 7.48 -26.76
CA ARG A 115 -11.02 7.62 -27.70
C ARG A 115 -10.33 6.32 -28.09
N GLU A 116 -10.61 5.22 -27.40
CA GLU A 116 -10.17 3.88 -27.80
C GLU A 116 -11.37 2.98 -28.01
N LYS A 117 -11.57 2.53 -29.25
CA LYS A 117 -12.65 1.63 -29.66
C LYS A 117 -12.45 0.23 -29.03
N LEU A 118 -12.92 0.07 -27.79
CA LEU A 118 -13.23 -1.25 -27.24
C LEU A 118 -14.72 -1.53 -27.48
N THR A 119 -15.06 -2.75 -27.83
CA THR A 119 -16.46 -3.16 -28.02
C THR A 119 -17.20 -3.12 -26.67
N ILE A 120 -18.52 -2.95 -26.67
CA ILE A 120 -19.36 -2.84 -25.45
C ILE A 120 -19.24 -4.10 -24.58
N GLU A 121 -19.01 -5.28 -25.17
CA GLU A 121 -18.83 -6.55 -24.47
C GLU A 121 -17.51 -6.55 -23.70
N ASP A 122 -16.39 -6.13 -24.30
CA ASP A 122 -15.07 -6.05 -23.64
C ASP A 122 -15.05 -5.08 -22.45
N GLN A 123 -15.85 -4.00 -22.50
CA GLN A 123 -15.93 -3.02 -21.40
C GLN A 123 -16.66 -3.58 -20.18
N THR A 124 -17.74 -4.30 -20.37
CA THR A 124 -18.54 -4.90 -19.28
C THR A 124 -17.72 -5.96 -18.53
N ASP A 125 -16.94 -6.75 -19.25
CA ASP A 125 -16.08 -7.78 -18.66
C ASP A 125 -14.92 -7.16 -17.88
N THR A 126 -14.31 -6.09 -18.39
CA THR A 126 -13.22 -5.37 -17.70
C THR A 126 -13.67 -4.75 -16.38
N GLU A 127 -14.83 -4.11 -16.38
CA GLU A 127 -15.38 -3.47 -15.17
C GLU A 127 -15.75 -4.49 -14.10
N ALA A 128 -16.37 -5.61 -14.49
CA ALA A 128 -16.67 -6.71 -13.59
C ALA A 128 -15.40 -7.25 -12.95
N LEU A 129 -14.36 -7.44 -13.73
CA LEU A 129 -13.07 -7.96 -13.34
C LEU A 129 -12.36 -7.02 -12.35
N ILE A 130 -12.34 -5.73 -12.63
CA ILE A 130 -11.76 -4.72 -11.71
C ILE A 130 -12.52 -4.70 -10.39
N ASN A 131 -13.85 -4.60 -10.45
CA ASN A 131 -14.69 -4.52 -9.25
C ASN A 131 -14.55 -5.75 -8.36
N GLU A 132 -14.45 -6.94 -8.94
CA GLU A 132 -14.29 -8.18 -8.21
C GLU A 132 -12.90 -8.26 -7.55
N GLY A 133 -11.83 -7.96 -8.29
CA GLY A 133 -10.47 -7.92 -7.75
C GLY A 133 -10.31 -6.91 -6.61
N LEU A 134 -10.84 -5.70 -6.79
CA LEU A 134 -10.83 -4.68 -5.75
C LEU A 134 -11.65 -5.08 -4.51
N ARG A 135 -12.80 -5.70 -4.70
CA ARG A 135 -13.63 -6.18 -3.58
C ARG A 135 -12.91 -7.22 -2.74
N PHE A 136 -12.26 -8.20 -3.36
CA PHE A 136 -11.49 -9.21 -2.65
C PHE A 136 -10.29 -8.61 -1.91
N ALA A 137 -9.56 -7.71 -2.56
CA ALA A 137 -8.42 -7.04 -1.94
C ALA A 137 -8.82 -6.13 -0.77
N LEU A 138 -9.94 -5.40 -0.88
CA LEU A 138 -10.45 -4.53 0.18
C LEU A 138 -11.02 -5.30 1.39
N ALA A 139 -11.49 -6.52 1.18
CA ALA A 139 -11.98 -7.38 2.25
C ALA A 139 -10.86 -8.01 3.09
N ALA A 140 -9.60 -7.89 2.68
CA ALA A 140 -8.47 -8.46 3.39
C ALA A 140 -8.14 -7.70 4.69
N GLU A 141 -7.79 -8.43 5.74
CA GLU A 141 -7.49 -7.87 7.06
C GLU A 141 -6.22 -7.01 7.07
N THR A 142 -5.23 -7.37 6.25
CA THR A 142 -3.93 -6.68 6.21
C THR A 142 -3.60 -6.18 4.80
N PRO A 143 -2.81 -5.07 4.68
CA PRO A 143 -2.38 -4.56 3.38
C PRO A 143 -1.57 -5.59 2.56
N ILE A 144 -0.73 -6.39 3.22
CA ILE A 144 0.07 -7.44 2.56
C ILE A 144 -0.87 -8.47 1.93
N ARG A 145 -1.86 -8.94 2.68
CA ARG A 145 -2.84 -9.90 2.16
C ARG A 145 -3.68 -9.34 1.02
N SER A 146 -3.99 -8.03 1.07
CA SER A 146 -4.67 -7.34 -0.03
C SER A 146 -3.88 -7.42 -1.34
N ILE A 147 -2.55 -7.22 -1.28
CA ILE A 147 -1.67 -7.31 -2.44
C ILE A 147 -1.60 -8.75 -2.97
N ASP A 148 -1.41 -9.74 -2.10
CA ASP A 148 -1.34 -11.14 -2.51
C ASP A 148 -2.61 -11.59 -3.25
N ILE A 149 -3.78 -11.23 -2.70
CA ILE A 149 -5.09 -11.52 -3.31
C ILE A 149 -5.20 -10.82 -4.67
N LEU A 150 -4.79 -9.56 -4.75
CA LEU A 150 -4.87 -8.80 -6.00
C LEU A 150 -3.97 -9.40 -7.09
N LEU A 151 -2.73 -9.75 -6.77
CA LEU A 151 -1.79 -10.36 -7.72
C LEU A 151 -2.29 -11.73 -8.17
N GLN A 152 -2.78 -12.55 -7.25
CA GLN A 152 -3.39 -13.84 -7.60
C GLN A 152 -4.58 -13.65 -8.54
N TYR A 153 -5.46 -12.72 -8.23
CA TYR A 153 -6.63 -12.42 -9.04
C TYR A 153 -6.22 -11.95 -10.46
N MET A 154 -5.27 -11.01 -10.55
CA MET A 154 -4.76 -10.51 -11.82
C MET A 154 -4.12 -11.63 -12.65
N GLY A 155 -3.22 -12.43 -12.06
CA GLY A 155 -2.57 -13.51 -12.73
C GLY A 155 -3.55 -14.54 -13.28
N GLN A 156 -4.53 -14.94 -12.49
CA GLN A 156 -5.56 -15.92 -12.90
C GLN A 156 -6.50 -15.36 -13.96
N SER A 157 -7.03 -14.15 -13.76
CA SER A 157 -8.02 -13.53 -14.66
C SER A 157 -7.45 -13.23 -16.04
N PHE A 158 -6.16 -12.91 -16.10
CA PHE A 158 -5.48 -12.64 -17.37
C PHE A 158 -4.70 -13.84 -17.92
N SER A 159 -4.86 -15.01 -17.32
CA SER A 159 -4.16 -16.23 -17.74
C SER A 159 -2.64 -16.04 -17.88
N GLY A 160 -2.07 -15.19 -17.00
CA GLY A 160 -0.65 -14.94 -16.93
C GLY A 160 0.08 -16.03 -16.14
N GLU A 161 1.36 -16.20 -16.40
CA GLU A 161 2.19 -17.16 -15.67
C GLU A 161 2.70 -16.61 -14.34
N ARG A 162 2.93 -15.30 -14.29
CA ARG A 162 3.41 -14.58 -13.09
C ARG A 162 2.78 -13.19 -13.02
N ALA A 163 2.41 -12.75 -11.83
CA ALA A 163 2.04 -11.37 -11.52
C ALA A 163 2.90 -10.87 -10.37
N TYR A 164 3.43 -9.64 -10.45
CA TYR A 164 4.43 -9.16 -9.52
C TYR A 164 4.36 -7.67 -9.27
N ILE A 165 4.99 -7.25 -8.15
CA ILE A 165 5.27 -5.84 -7.83
C ILE A 165 6.76 -5.70 -7.55
N PHE A 166 7.39 -4.74 -8.24
CA PHE A 166 8.72 -4.25 -7.94
C PHE A 166 8.62 -2.88 -7.27
N GLU A 167 9.26 -2.72 -6.13
CA GLU A 167 9.33 -1.44 -5.43
C GLU A 167 10.72 -0.83 -5.56
N ARG A 168 10.76 0.49 -5.67
CA ARG A 168 12.03 1.24 -5.73
C ARG A 168 12.60 1.37 -4.33
N ASN A 169 13.82 0.88 -4.13
CA ASN A 169 14.52 0.96 -2.86
C ASN A 169 15.30 2.28 -2.69
N SER A 170 15.93 2.45 -1.52
CA SER A 170 16.70 3.65 -1.17
C SER A 170 17.98 3.83 -2.01
N GLN A 171 18.44 2.80 -2.73
CA GLN A 171 19.62 2.84 -3.59
C GLN A 171 19.28 3.13 -5.05
N ASN A 172 18.02 3.52 -5.34
CA ASN A 172 17.48 3.72 -6.69
C ASN A 172 17.55 2.44 -7.56
N SER A 173 17.40 1.29 -6.93
CA SER A 173 17.25 -0.01 -7.58
C SER A 173 15.83 -0.52 -7.31
N PHE A 174 15.43 -1.58 -8.01
CA PHE A 174 14.12 -2.19 -7.86
C PHE A 174 14.23 -3.59 -7.25
N ASP A 175 13.37 -3.87 -6.28
CA ASP A 175 13.26 -5.16 -5.61
C ASP A 175 11.90 -5.79 -5.92
N ASN A 176 11.87 -7.07 -6.29
CA ASN A 176 10.62 -7.82 -6.39
C ASN A 176 10.09 -8.09 -4.97
N THR A 177 9.10 -7.31 -4.55
CA THR A 177 8.57 -7.36 -3.17
C THR A 177 7.34 -8.26 -3.04
N PHE A 178 6.56 -8.40 -4.09
CA PHE A 178 5.39 -9.28 -4.13
C PHE A 178 5.33 -10.05 -5.45
N GLU A 179 4.95 -11.31 -5.37
CA GLU A 179 4.88 -12.18 -6.54
C GLU A 179 3.83 -13.27 -6.34
N TRP A 180 3.02 -13.48 -7.35
CA TRP A 180 2.20 -14.65 -7.55
C TRP A 180 2.69 -15.42 -8.79
N CYS A 181 2.72 -16.73 -8.71
CA CYS A 181 3.06 -17.61 -9.82
C CYS A 181 1.96 -18.63 -10.04
N SER A 182 1.69 -18.98 -11.30
CA SER A 182 0.87 -20.12 -11.65
C SER A 182 1.58 -21.43 -11.28
N ASP A 183 0.84 -22.54 -11.27
CA ASP A 183 1.40 -23.88 -11.06
C ASP A 183 2.50 -24.15 -12.10
N GLN A 184 3.66 -24.63 -11.68
CA GLN A 184 4.85 -24.94 -12.51
C GLN A 184 5.78 -23.75 -12.83
N VAL A 185 5.46 -22.52 -12.46
CA VAL A 185 6.35 -21.37 -12.63
C VAL A 185 7.17 -21.14 -11.36
N LEU A 186 8.49 -21.09 -11.51
CA LEU A 186 9.38 -20.87 -10.36
C LEU A 186 9.35 -19.41 -9.91
N PRO A 187 9.17 -19.16 -8.61
CA PRO A 187 9.24 -17.80 -8.05
C PRO A 187 10.62 -17.16 -8.27
N GLN A 188 10.62 -15.86 -8.57
CA GLN A 188 11.81 -15.04 -8.76
C GLN A 188 12.00 -13.97 -7.68
N LYS A 189 11.05 -13.81 -6.77
CA LYS A 189 11.02 -12.78 -5.73
C LYS A 189 12.33 -12.68 -4.94
N ASN A 190 12.97 -13.80 -4.60
CA ASN A 190 14.21 -13.81 -3.82
C ASN A 190 15.48 -13.67 -4.69
N ILE A 191 15.34 -13.64 -6.00
CA ILE A 191 16.44 -13.56 -6.97
C ILE A 191 16.51 -12.15 -7.57
N LEU A 192 15.35 -11.58 -7.89
CA LEU A 192 15.21 -10.28 -8.54
C LEU A 192 15.18 -9.16 -7.49
N ILE A 193 16.32 -8.92 -6.86
CA ILE A 193 16.55 -7.87 -5.86
C ILE A 193 17.70 -6.97 -6.31
N ASN A 194 17.64 -5.69 -5.96
CA ASN A 194 18.63 -4.68 -6.30
C ASN A 194 18.88 -4.54 -7.81
N ILE A 195 17.83 -4.68 -8.64
CA ILE A 195 17.94 -4.46 -10.09
C ILE A 195 18.22 -2.98 -10.33
N PRO A 196 19.36 -2.60 -10.92
CA PRO A 196 19.72 -1.21 -11.12
C PRO A 196 18.73 -0.52 -12.07
N GLU A 197 18.37 0.73 -11.78
CA GLU A 197 17.48 1.53 -12.64
C GLU A 197 18.03 1.67 -14.07
N GLN A 198 19.34 1.71 -14.23
CA GLN A 198 20.00 1.81 -15.54
C GLN A 198 19.68 0.62 -16.45
N ASP A 199 19.47 -0.59 -15.89
CA ASP A 199 19.15 -1.80 -16.65
C ASP A 199 17.69 -1.79 -17.15
N LEU A 200 16.85 -0.89 -16.60
CA LEU A 200 15.45 -0.66 -16.94
C LEU A 200 15.21 0.75 -17.50
N ASN A 201 16.23 1.39 -18.04
CA ASN A 201 16.16 2.81 -18.43
C ASN A 201 15.01 3.12 -19.43
N SER A 202 14.80 2.26 -20.41
CA SER A 202 13.70 2.39 -21.39
C SER A 202 12.32 2.34 -20.70
N TRP A 203 12.17 1.45 -19.72
CA TRP A 203 10.94 1.33 -18.92
C TRP A 203 10.72 2.55 -18.05
N VAL A 204 11.77 3.01 -17.34
CA VAL A 204 11.68 4.20 -16.48
C VAL A 204 11.31 5.44 -17.29
N GLN A 205 11.82 5.58 -18.52
CA GLN A 205 11.41 6.66 -19.42
C GLN A 205 9.93 6.58 -19.80
N ALA A 206 9.39 5.39 -20.11
CA ALA A 206 7.97 5.18 -20.37
C ALA A 206 7.14 5.48 -19.12
N PHE A 207 7.53 4.96 -17.96
CA PHE A 207 6.85 5.16 -16.69
C PHE A 207 6.77 6.63 -16.27
N ASN A 208 7.83 7.41 -16.50
CA ASN A 208 7.82 8.85 -16.23
C ASN A 208 6.85 9.63 -17.14
N ARG A 209 6.42 9.05 -18.27
CA ARG A 209 5.33 9.56 -19.11
C ARG A 209 3.98 8.96 -18.76
N ASN A 210 3.91 8.15 -17.69
CA ASN A 210 2.73 7.38 -17.27
C ASN A 210 2.24 6.42 -18.37
N GLU A 211 3.19 5.84 -19.12
CA GLU A 211 2.96 4.88 -20.19
C GLU A 211 3.26 3.47 -19.68
N ASN A 212 2.47 2.49 -20.10
CA ASN A 212 2.76 1.08 -19.87
C ASN A 212 3.83 0.59 -20.83
N VAL A 213 4.52 -0.47 -20.41
CA VAL A 213 5.43 -1.23 -21.29
C VAL A 213 4.72 -2.51 -21.72
N LEU A 214 4.62 -2.70 -23.04
CA LEU A 214 4.09 -3.90 -23.67
C LEU A 214 5.19 -4.53 -24.53
N ILE A 215 5.54 -5.77 -24.23
CA ILE A 215 6.47 -6.57 -25.03
C ILE A 215 5.73 -7.82 -25.45
N THR A 216 5.38 -7.89 -26.73
CA THR A 216 4.65 -9.05 -27.31
C THR A 216 5.58 -10.20 -27.70
N ASP A 217 6.85 -9.89 -27.94
CA ASP A 217 7.92 -10.84 -28.22
C ASP A 217 9.25 -10.27 -27.72
N ILE A 218 9.87 -10.91 -26.72
CA ILE A 218 11.15 -10.44 -26.19
C ILE A 218 12.29 -10.56 -27.20
N GLU A 219 12.21 -11.45 -28.19
CA GLU A 219 13.26 -11.55 -29.22
C GLU A 219 13.32 -10.28 -30.06
N ALA A 220 12.22 -9.56 -30.22
CA ALA A 220 12.18 -8.30 -30.97
C ALA A 220 13.00 -7.17 -30.28
N ILE A 221 13.15 -7.22 -28.95
CA ILE A 221 13.92 -6.21 -28.20
C ILE A 221 15.39 -6.57 -28.01
N ARG A 222 15.85 -7.72 -28.47
CA ARG A 222 17.21 -8.24 -28.26
C ARG A 222 18.31 -7.23 -28.63
N THR A 223 18.13 -6.51 -29.71
CA THR A 223 19.10 -5.50 -30.18
C THR A 223 18.74 -4.08 -29.78
N ALA A 224 17.46 -3.79 -29.58
CA ALA A 224 16.98 -2.46 -29.23
C ALA A 224 17.13 -2.16 -27.74
N ASP A 225 17.01 -3.17 -26.87
CA ASP A 225 17.12 -3.06 -25.41
C ASP A 225 17.79 -4.33 -24.84
N PRO A 226 19.11 -4.48 -25.01
CA PRO A 226 19.84 -5.68 -24.62
C PRO A 226 19.87 -5.92 -23.12
N ASP A 227 19.79 -4.85 -22.31
CA ASP A 227 19.81 -4.96 -20.84
C ASP A 227 18.51 -5.57 -20.35
N VAL A 228 17.37 -5.08 -20.81
CA VAL A 228 16.04 -5.66 -20.51
C VAL A 228 15.94 -7.08 -21.06
N TYR A 229 16.40 -7.33 -22.30
CA TYR A 229 16.42 -8.68 -22.87
C TYR A 229 17.20 -9.66 -22.00
N SER A 230 18.39 -9.28 -21.54
CA SER A 230 19.26 -10.11 -20.69
C SER A 230 18.63 -10.39 -19.31
N LEU A 231 17.81 -9.48 -18.81
CA LEU A 231 17.07 -9.67 -17.57
C LEU A 231 15.89 -10.64 -17.75
N LEU A 232 15.14 -10.54 -18.86
CA LEU A 232 13.90 -11.30 -19.08
C LEU A 232 14.15 -12.72 -19.57
N LYS A 233 15.11 -12.91 -20.48
CA LYS A 233 15.36 -14.20 -21.17
C LYS A 233 15.61 -15.39 -20.23
N PRO A 234 16.43 -15.27 -19.16
CA PRO A 234 16.68 -16.37 -18.23
C PRO A 234 15.44 -16.83 -17.46
N GLN A 235 14.41 -15.99 -17.39
CA GLN A 235 13.17 -16.25 -16.65
C GLN A 235 12.09 -16.94 -17.48
N ASN A 236 12.38 -17.34 -18.73
CA ASN A 236 11.43 -17.88 -19.72
C ASN A 236 10.27 -16.92 -20.04
N ILE A 237 10.51 -15.63 -19.93
CA ILE A 237 9.53 -14.63 -20.34
C ILE A 237 9.57 -14.52 -21.87
N HIS A 238 8.40 -14.54 -22.50
CA HIS A 238 8.21 -14.38 -23.93
C HIS A 238 7.49 -13.10 -24.27
N SER A 239 6.55 -12.74 -23.44
CA SER A 239 5.76 -11.51 -23.54
C SER A 239 5.44 -10.96 -22.12
N LEU A 240 5.16 -9.68 -22.02
CA LEU A 240 4.78 -9.07 -20.75
C LEU A 240 4.01 -7.76 -20.93
N VAL A 241 3.25 -7.41 -19.90
CA VAL A 241 2.64 -6.10 -19.75
C VAL A 241 3.01 -5.55 -18.37
N VAL A 242 3.61 -4.37 -18.33
CA VAL A 242 4.05 -3.73 -17.09
C VAL A 242 3.51 -2.31 -17.01
N SER A 243 3.07 -1.92 -15.82
CA SER A 243 2.50 -0.62 -15.51
C SER A 243 3.24 0.04 -14.35
N PRO A 244 3.44 1.38 -14.36
CA PRO A 244 4.08 2.07 -13.26
C PRO A 244 3.20 2.15 -12.02
N ILE A 245 3.85 2.20 -10.85
CA ILE A 245 3.23 2.59 -9.59
C ILE A 245 3.72 3.98 -9.25
N MET A 246 2.80 4.94 -9.29
CA MET A 246 3.11 6.34 -9.09
C MET A 246 2.63 6.84 -7.72
N ASP A 247 3.43 7.70 -7.08
CA ASP A 247 3.03 8.54 -5.96
C ASP A 247 3.08 10.00 -6.39
N GLY A 248 1.94 10.54 -6.78
CA GLY A 248 1.88 11.81 -7.49
C GLY A 248 2.67 11.75 -8.81
N ARG A 249 3.81 12.46 -8.87
CA ARG A 249 4.72 12.44 -10.04
C ARG A 249 5.95 11.56 -9.83
N ARG A 250 6.07 10.88 -8.69
CA ARG A 250 7.23 10.08 -8.36
C ARG A 250 6.95 8.61 -8.68
N LEU A 251 7.83 8.00 -9.45
CA LEU A 251 7.85 6.55 -9.66
C LEU A 251 8.32 5.87 -8.36
N ILE A 252 7.45 5.07 -7.75
CA ILE A 252 7.75 4.30 -6.54
C ILE A 252 7.94 2.81 -6.82
N GLY A 253 7.58 2.36 -8.02
CA GLY A 253 7.73 0.98 -8.43
C GLY A 253 7.00 0.71 -9.73
N PHE A 254 6.87 -0.56 -10.07
CA PHE A 254 6.08 -1.03 -11.20
C PHE A 254 5.51 -2.42 -10.89
N TYR A 255 4.52 -2.83 -11.64
CA TYR A 255 3.88 -4.13 -11.50
C TYR A 255 3.47 -4.63 -12.87
N GLY A 256 3.35 -5.94 -13.01
CA GLY A 256 3.08 -6.50 -14.32
C GLY A 256 2.65 -7.94 -14.31
N ILE A 257 2.45 -8.45 -15.51
CA ILE A 257 2.06 -9.83 -15.78
C ILE A 257 2.96 -10.37 -16.89
N ASP A 258 3.58 -11.52 -16.65
CA ASP A 258 4.39 -12.25 -17.62
C ASP A 258 3.57 -13.28 -18.35
N ASN A 259 3.89 -13.46 -19.63
CA ASN A 259 3.35 -14.45 -20.55
C ASN A 259 1.80 -14.50 -20.62
N PRO A 260 1.10 -13.34 -20.63
CA PRO A 260 -0.33 -13.37 -20.89
C PRO A 260 -0.60 -13.71 -22.36
N PRO A 261 -1.82 -14.20 -22.71
CA PRO A 261 -2.23 -14.37 -24.09
C PRO A 261 -2.11 -13.06 -24.87
N LEU A 262 -1.52 -13.14 -26.09
CA LEU A 262 -1.20 -11.93 -26.89
C LEU A 262 -2.44 -11.12 -27.25
N GLU A 263 -3.56 -11.78 -27.50
CA GLU A 263 -4.85 -11.14 -27.79
C GLU A 263 -5.41 -10.32 -26.64
N LEU A 264 -5.01 -10.61 -25.39
CA LEU A 264 -5.47 -9.90 -24.20
C LEU A 264 -4.55 -8.73 -23.80
N MET A 265 -3.35 -8.60 -24.38
CA MET A 265 -2.33 -7.67 -23.89
C MET A 265 -2.78 -6.21 -23.89
N SER A 266 -3.49 -5.75 -24.92
CA SER A 266 -4.02 -4.38 -24.97
C SER A 266 -5.07 -4.13 -23.89
N HIS A 267 -5.93 -5.12 -23.66
CA HIS A 267 -6.95 -5.11 -22.62
C HIS A 267 -6.32 -5.11 -21.22
N ILE A 268 -5.33 -5.96 -20.99
CA ILE A 268 -4.54 -6.02 -19.76
C ILE A 268 -3.86 -4.67 -19.49
N SER A 269 -3.23 -4.09 -20.49
CA SER A 269 -2.55 -2.78 -20.36
C SER A 269 -3.50 -1.69 -19.86
N PHE A 270 -4.69 -1.62 -20.41
CA PHE A 270 -5.70 -0.68 -19.95
C PHE A 270 -6.14 -0.96 -18.51
N THR A 271 -6.41 -2.23 -18.19
CA THR A 271 -6.85 -2.63 -16.85
C THR A 271 -5.78 -2.39 -15.79
N LEU A 272 -4.51 -2.63 -16.12
CA LEU A 272 -3.39 -2.36 -15.20
C LEU A 272 -3.33 -0.88 -14.80
N GLN A 273 -3.54 0.07 -15.71
CA GLN A 273 -3.53 1.49 -15.36
C GLN A 273 -4.52 1.84 -14.23
N LEU A 274 -5.65 1.14 -14.17
CA LEU A 274 -6.65 1.36 -13.13
C LEU A 274 -6.22 0.77 -11.76
N PHE A 275 -5.52 -0.36 -11.77
CA PHE A 275 -5.00 -0.96 -10.54
C PHE A 275 -3.81 -0.22 -9.94
N GLY A 276 -3.05 0.55 -10.73
CA GLY A 276 -1.84 1.24 -10.27
C GLY A 276 -2.07 2.17 -9.08
N HIS A 277 -3.14 2.95 -9.12
CA HIS A 277 -3.52 3.83 -8.01
C HIS A 277 -3.88 3.04 -6.75
N PHE A 278 -4.60 1.93 -6.93
CA PHE A 278 -5.00 1.08 -5.83
C PHE A 278 -3.79 0.40 -5.17
N ILE A 279 -2.88 -0.15 -5.97
CA ILE A 279 -1.63 -0.74 -5.48
C ILE A 279 -0.79 0.31 -4.73
N SER A 280 -0.62 1.51 -5.30
CA SER A 280 0.08 2.62 -4.65
C SER A 280 -0.50 2.92 -3.27
N SER A 281 -1.81 2.94 -3.15
CA SER A 281 -2.52 3.18 -1.88
C SER A 281 -2.31 2.07 -0.86
N ILE A 282 -2.37 0.80 -1.28
CA ILE A 282 -2.13 -0.32 -0.37
C ILE A 282 -0.68 -0.30 0.14
N LEU A 283 0.29 -0.04 -0.74
CA LEU A 283 1.70 0.07 -0.35
C LEU A 283 1.91 1.18 0.68
N LYS A 284 1.33 2.36 0.45
CA LYS A 284 1.37 3.46 1.43
C LYS A 284 0.72 3.08 2.76
N ARG A 285 -0.42 2.39 2.73
CA ARG A 285 -1.09 1.92 3.94
C ARG A 285 -0.21 0.93 4.69
N ARG A 286 0.46 0.00 3.99
CA ARG A 286 1.43 -0.93 4.59
C ARG A 286 2.54 -0.16 5.30
N ASP A 287 3.18 0.78 4.61
CA ASP A 287 4.29 1.57 5.15
C ASP A 287 3.87 2.40 6.36
N LEU A 288 2.66 2.96 6.34
CA LEU A 288 2.09 3.69 7.48
C LEU A 288 1.83 2.77 8.66
N VAL A 289 1.26 1.60 8.45
CA VAL A 289 1.01 0.60 9.52
C VAL A 289 2.33 0.17 10.14
N GLU A 290 3.31 -0.24 9.32
CA GLU A 290 4.65 -0.60 9.79
C GLU A 290 5.33 0.54 10.55
N ARG A 291 5.19 1.77 10.07
CA ARG A 291 5.74 2.95 10.76
C ARG A 291 5.06 3.22 12.09
N LEU A 292 3.74 3.07 12.16
CA LEU A 292 2.96 3.21 13.40
C LEU A 292 3.34 2.11 14.40
N GLU A 293 3.48 0.87 13.96
CA GLU A 293 3.95 -0.24 14.79
C GLU A 293 5.36 0.03 15.31
N ASN A 294 6.27 0.45 14.44
CA ASN A 294 7.63 0.80 14.84
C ASN A 294 7.67 1.93 15.87
N LEU A 295 6.89 2.99 15.68
CA LEU A 295 6.79 4.10 16.64
C LEU A 295 6.14 3.68 17.96
N SER A 296 5.15 2.79 17.89
CA SER A 296 4.39 2.34 19.07
C SER A 296 5.16 1.33 19.92
N PHE A 297 5.93 0.44 19.31
CA PHE A 297 6.50 -0.71 19.98
C PHE A 297 8.04 -0.70 20.11
N TYR A 298 8.73 0.18 19.39
CA TYR A 298 10.20 0.23 19.41
C TYR A 298 10.73 1.57 19.87
N ASP A 299 11.87 1.55 20.57
CA ASP A 299 12.66 2.72 20.92
C ASP A 299 13.42 3.22 19.70
N GLN A 300 13.20 4.49 19.34
CA GLN A 300 13.72 5.06 18.09
C GLN A 300 15.23 5.25 18.07
N LEU A 301 15.87 5.30 19.23
CA LEU A 301 17.32 5.44 19.35
C LEU A 301 18.03 4.10 19.21
N THR A 302 17.56 3.09 19.94
CA THR A 302 18.29 1.83 20.11
C THR A 302 17.74 0.69 19.24
N GLY A 303 16.49 0.79 18.78
CA GLY A 303 15.80 -0.28 18.07
C GLY A 303 15.34 -1.43 18.98
N ALA A 304 15.53 -1.33 20.31
CA ALA A 304 14.91 -2.23 21.27
C ALA A 304 13.38 -2.04 21.31
N LYS A 305 12.67 -3.01 21.84
CA LYS A 305 11.27 -2.78 22.19
C LYS A 305 11.16 -1.70 23.27
N ASN A 306 10.15 -0.87 23.21
CA ASN A 306 9.93 0.20 24.19
C ASN A 306 9.11 -0.29 25.41
N ARG A 307 8.87 0.62 26.34
CA ARG A 307 8.09 0.34 27.57
C ARG A 307 6.64 -0.05 27.27
N HIS A 308 6.05 0.47 26.19
CA HIS A 308 4.70 0.09 25.78
C HIS A 308 4.67 -1.38 25.33
N ALA A 309 5.61 -1.78 24.47
CA ALA A 309 5.75 -3.17 24.03
C ALA A 309 5.99 -4.14 25.21
N MET A 310 6.73 -3.71 26.23
CA MET A 310 6.92 -4.49 27.46
C MET A 310 5.58 -4.71 28.20
N ASN A 311 4.79 -3.64 28.36
CA ASN A 311 3.50 -3.75 29.06
C ASN A 311 2.52 -4.65 28.29
N GLU A 312 2.46 -4.53 26.98
CA GLU A 312 1.67 -5.43 26.12
C GLU A 312 2.12 -6.90 26.28
N PHE A 313 3.43 -7.15 26.20
CA PHE A 313 3.99 -8.49 26.40
C PHE A 313 3.57 -9.08 27.75
N LEU A 314 3.69 -8.30 28.82
CA LEU A 314 3.32 -8.76 30.17
C LEU A 314 1.80 -8.98 30.33
N SER A 315 0.99 -8.21 29.61
CA SER A 315 -0.49 -8.30 29.70
C SER A 315 -1.07 -9.60 29.14
N VAL A 316 -0.38 -10.18 28.14
CA VAL A 316 -0.82 -11.42 27.47
C VAL A 316 -0.11 -12.67 28.01
N LEU A 317 0.81 -12.51 28.95
CA LEU A 317 1.61 -13.61 29.48
C LEU A 317 0.75 -14.53 30.34
N PRO A 318 0.72 -15.85 30.06
CA PRO A 318 -0.05 -16.78 30.87
C PRO A 318 0.47 -16.86 32.34
N ILE A 319 -0.41 -16.95 33.31
CA ILE A 319 -0.08 -16.89 34.78
C ILE A 319 0.95 -17.95 35.23
N LYS A 320 1.09 -19.06 34.50
CA LYS A 320 2.01 -20.15 34.83
C LYS A 320 3.28 -20.18 33.97
N THR A 321 3.56 -19.12 33.21
CA THR A 321 4.74 -19.07 32.35
C THR A 321 5.99 -18.88 33.17
N SER A 322 7.03 -19.69 32.91
CA SER A 322 8.38 -19.45 33.44
C SER A 322 8.98 -18.24 32.73
N LEU A 323 9.47 -17.26 33.49
CA LEU A 323 10.01 -16.01 32.93
C LEU A 323 11.40 -15.74 33.52
N GLY A 324 12.43 -15.74 32.66
CA GLY A 324 13.74 -15.22 32.97
C GLY A 324 13.73 -13.69 32.88
N ILE A 325 14.18 -13.00 33.93
CA ILE A 325 14.17 -11.53 33.98
C ILE A 325 15.60 -11.05 34.25
N LEU A 326 16.10 -10.17 33.35
CA LEU A 326 17.37 -9.45 33.56
C LEU A 326 17.09 -7.95 33.45
N TYR A 327 17.47 -7.21 34.51
CA TYR A 327 17.44 -5.75 34.51
C TYR A 327 18.88 -5.24 34.35
N ALA A 328 19.11 -4.34 33.40
CA ALA A 328 20.37 -3.76 33.06
C ALA A 328 20.27 -2.23 33.04
N ASP A 329 21.27 -1.57 33.65
CA ASP A 329 21.38 -0.10 33.70
C ASP A 329 22.74 0.32 33.13
N VAL A 330 22.76 1.38 32.29
CA VAL A 330 24.01 1.87 31.68
C VAL A 330 24.69 2.86 32.59
N MET A 331 25.64 2.34 33.35
CA MET A 331 26.42 3.11 34.32
C MET A 331 27.19 4.27 33.66
N GLY A 332 27.18 5.43 34.29
CA GLY A 332 28.01 6.58 33.87
C GLY A 332 27.48 7.35 32.62
N LEU A 333 26.29 7.07 32.12
CA LEU A 333 25.72 7.75 30.95
C LEU A 333 25.69 9.27 31.12
N LYS A 334 25.32 9.76 32.31
CA LYS A 334 25.32 11.20 32.60
C LYS A 334 26.73 11.81 32.47
N GLN A 335 27.74 11.16 32.99
CA GLN A 335 29.12 11.62 32.89
C GLN A 335 29.61 11.67 31.43
N ILE A 336 29.24 10.67 30.63
CA ILE A 336 29.55 10.64 29.20
C ILE A 336 28.85 11.83 28.49
N ASN A 337 27.58 12.06 28.78
CA ASN A 337 26.84 13.19 28.23
C ASN A 337 27.48 14.54 28.58
N ASP A 338 27.87 14.71 29.86
CA ASP A 338 28.43 15.96 30.36
C ASP A 338 29.87 16.22 29.82
N THR A 339 30.64 15.17 29.52
CA THR A 339 32.04 15.29 29.07
C THR A 339 32.23 15.20 27.56
N GLN A 340 31.38 14.40 26.85
CA GLN A 340 31.55 14.07 25.44
C GLN A 340 30.32 14.46 24.61
N GLY A 341 29.27 15.00 25.25
CA GLY A 341 28.02 15.41 24.62
C GLY A 341 26.99 14.27 24.43
N HIS A 342 25.74 14.66 24.18
CA HIS A 342 24.61 13.74 24.05
C HIS A 342 24.77 12.70 22.94
N GLN A 343 25.46 13.05 21.85
CA GLN A 343 25.73 12.09 20.77
C GLN A 343 26.59 10.91 21.22
N ALA A 344 27.57 11.12 22.12
CA ALA A 344 28.38 10.06 22.68
C ALA A 344 27.56 9.15 23.62
N GLY A 345 26.66 9.75 24.42
CA GLY A 345 25.71 9.00 25.22
C GLY A 345 24.73 8.15 24.38
N ASP A 346 24.20 8.72 23.31
CA ASP A 346 23.34 7.99 22.37
C ASP A 346 24.07 6.78 21.75
N GLN A 347 25.31 6.96 21.32
CA GLN A 347 26.14 5.88 20.78
C GLN A 347 26.44 4.79 21.85
N THR A 348 26.60 5.19 23.12
CA THR A 348 26.77 4.25 24.23
C THR A 348 25.50 3.41 24.40
N LEU A 349 24.31 4.01 24.42
CA LEU A 349 23.05 3.31 24.53
C LEU A 349 22.82 2.35 23.37
N ILE A 350 23.13 2.77 22.14
CA ILE A 350 23.04 1.91 20.94
C ILE A 350 23.97 0.69 21.06
N ARG A 351 25.20 0.89 21.53
CA ARG A 351 26.17 -0.21 21.70
C ARG A 351 25.74 -1.18 22.79
N CYS A 352 25.27 -0.68 23.93
CA CYS A 352 24.74 -1.52 25.00
C CYS A 352 23.54 -2.35 24.53
N CYS A 353 22.60 -1.72 23.84
CA CYS A 353 21.45 -2.43 23.28
C CYS A 353 21.89 -3.53 22.29
N ARG A 354 22.83 -3.23 21.41
CA ARG A 354 23.35 -4.21 20.43
C ARG A 354 24.01 -5.40 21.15
N CYS A 355 24.83 -5.15 22.17
CA CYS A 355 25.41 -6.19 22.98
C CYS A 355 24.36 -7.08 23.64
N LEU A 356 23.30 -6.52 24.20
CA LEU A 356 22.18 -7.29 24.74
C LEU A 356 21.51 -8.15 23.66
N MET A 357 21.28 -7.61 22.45
CA MET A 357 20.64 -8.31 21.33
C MET A 357 21.53 -9.38 20.67
N GLU A 358 22.82 -9.37 20.90
CA GLU A 358 23.74 -10.45 20.49
C GLU A 358 23.62 -11.69 21.38
N HIS A 359 23.19 -11.53 22.63
CA HIS A 359 23.08 -12.61 23.62
C HIS A 359 21.64 -13.05 23.91
N PHE A 360 20.65 -12.18 23.63
CA PHE A 360 19.23 -12.44 23.81
C PHE A 360 18.47 -12.22 22.52
N PRO A 361 17.38 -12.95 22.28
CA PRO A 361 16.53 -12.69 21.13
C PRO A 361 16.03 -11.24 21.08
N LYS A 362 16.08 -10.60 19.92
CA LYS A 362 15.70 -9.17 19.75
C LYS A 362 14.32 -8.81 20.30
N ASN A 363 13.38 -9.77 20.24
CA ASN A 363 12.02 -9.59 20.73
C ASN A 363 11.88 -9.68 22.24
N THR A 364 12.96 -9.96 22.98
CA THR A 364 12.98 -10.08 24.45
C THR A 364 13.67 -8.90 25.13
N VAL A 365 14.30 -7.98 24.38
CA VAL A 365 15.04 -6.83 24.89
C VAL A 365 14.17 -5.57 24.83
N PHE A 366 13.95 -4.94 25.98
CA PHE A 366 13.12 -3.74 26.13
C PHE A 366 13.94 -2.58 26.72
N ARG A 367 13.83 -1.38 26.16
CA ARG A 367 14.30 -0.14 26.79
C ARG A 367 13.14 0.50 27.55
N VAL A 368 13.23 0.53 28.87
CA VAL A 368 12.12 0.93 29.75
C VAL A 368 12.30 2.32 30.37
N GLY A 369 13.50 2.84 30.31
CA GLY A 369 13.89 4.15 30.82
C GLY A 369 15.00 4.79 29.97
N GLY A 370 15.58 5.90 30.42
CA GLY A 370 16.65 6.60 29.71
C GLY A 370 17.89 5.72 29.47
N ASP A 371 18.36 5.06 30.53
CA ASP A 371 19.54 4.18 30.58
C ASP A 371 19.20 2.74 30.97
N GLU A 372 17.91 2.44 31.14
CA GLU A 372 17.43 1.18 31.69
C GLU A 372 16.93 0.24 30.60
N PHE A 373 17.42 -1.01 30.65
CA PHE A 373 16.97 -2.09 29.79
C PHE A 373 16.41 -3.24 30.64
N LEU A 374 15.35 -3.87 30.13
CA LEU A 374 14.75 -5.06 30.71
C LEU A 374 14.74 -6.18 29.66
N ILE A 375 15.20 -7.35 30.06
CA ILE A 375 15.18 -8.54 29.19
C ILE A 375 14.19 -9.54 29.82
N LEU A 376 13.24 -10.02 29.01
CA LEU A 376 12.17 -10.95 29.41
C LEU A 376 12.21 -12.17 28.51
N CYS A 377 12.67 -13.32 29.05
CA CYS A 377 12.80 -14.57 28.29
C CYS A 377 11.73 -15.56 28.76
N GLU A 378 10.73 -15.77 27.94
CA GLU A 378 9.63 -16.68 28.20
C GLU A 378 10.06 -18.13 27.93
N ASN A 379 9.72 -19.05 28.86
CA ASN A 379 9.95 -20.49 28.76
C ASN A 379 11.43 -20.92 28.57
N TRP A 380 12.38 -20.07 28.90
CA TRP A 380 13.78 -20.47 28.99
C TRP A 380 14.04 -21.32 30.23
N SER A 381 14.87 -22.34 30.10
CA SER A 381 15.38 -23.05 31.27
C SER A 381 16.34 -22.14 32.05
N GLN A 382 16.46 -22.39 33.35
CA GLN A 382 17.38 -21.67 34.21
C GLN A 382 18.81 -21.72 33.65
N MET A 383 19.24 -22.85 33.13
CA MET A 383 20.58 -23.07 32.61
C MET A 383 20.86 -22.24 31.34
N GLU A 384 19.89 -22.16 30.41
CA GLU A 384 19.99 -21.33 29.20
C GLU A 384 20.08 -19.86 29.55
N PHE A 385 19.20 -19.40 30.46
CA PHE A 385 19.20 -18.02 30.90
C PHE A 385 20.49 -17.61 31.61
N GLU A 386 20.95 -18.42 32.60
CA GLU A 386 22.20 -18.17 33.29
C GLU A 386 23.41 -18.21 32.36
N HIS A 387 23.43 -19.08 31.36
CA HIS A 387 24.48 -19.12 30.36
C HIS A 387 24.54 -17.80 29.58
N ALA A 388 23.43 -17.31 29.07
CA ALA A 388 23.37 -16.04 28.35
C ALA A 388 23.80 -14.85 29.20
N VAL A 389 23.37 -14.80 30.48
CA VAL A 389 23.79 -13.76 31.44
C VAL A 389 25.30 -13.84 31.74
N ASN A 390 25.85 -15.03 31.84
CA ASN A 390 27.29 -15.19 32.09
C ASN A 390 28.14 -14.80 30.87
N CYS A 391 27.65 -15.02 29.65
CA CYS A 391 28.33 -14.53 28.45
C CYS A 391 28.40 -12.99 28.42
N LEU A 392 27.37 -12.27 28.88
CA LEU A 392 27.41 -10.81 29.02
C LEU A 392 28.47 -10.30 30.03
N LYS A 393 28.74 -11.05 31.08
CA LYS A 393 29.71 -10.65 32.12
C LYS A 393 31.17 -10.75 31.66
N MET A 394 31.44 -11.40 30.52
CA MET A 394 32.79 -11.58 29.97
C MET A 394 33.16 -10.49 28.95
N ILE A 395 32.28 -9.54 28.69
CA ILE A 395 32.47 -8.41 27.79
C ILE A 395 32.69 -7.12 28.59
#